data_774ef9595ba89f60f72eceda0591ebd5
#
_entry.id   774ef9595ba89f60f72eceda0591ebd5
#
_cell.length_a   1.000
_cell.length_b   1.000
_cell.length_c   1.000
_cell.angle_alpha   90.00
_cell.angle_beta   90.00
_cell.angle_gamma   90.00
#
_symmetry.space_group_name_H-M   'P 1'
#
loop_
_entity.id
_entity.type
_entity.pdbx_description
1 polymer ?
#
loop_
_entity_poly.entity_id
_entity_poly.type
_entity_poly.pdbx_seq_one_letter_code
_entity_poly.pdbx_strand_id
1 'polypeptide(L)'
;MTIATSDSGGGAGIQADLKAFAAAGCHGMSVLVSLTAQNTVGVTAIHELPPEFVTAQLEAVFDDIGVDAAKTGMLFSARLIETVADFLEERPVPLVVDPVMVASSGAQLLEDDAVETLVERLFPLAIVVTPNLAEAEVLAGVKQQTVTKSELAERIHALGAAAVIVTGGHGEPVDHLFDGGEHVEIPIERLDVGATHGAGCTHSATLCAGLARDLPLREAAENAARVASDAVAHGLTDLGTGDGPVDVFNLEEAREHDRDHALDRR
;
A
#
# COMPACT_ATOMS: atom_id res chain seq x y z
N MET A 1 -6.52 6.36 -7.89
CA MET A 1 -5.76 5.49 -8.85
C MET A 1 -4.61 4.81 -8.13
N THR A 2 -4.24 3.57 -8.52
CA THR A 2 -2.99 2.94 -8.07
C THR A 2 -1.98 2.86 -9.21
N ILE A 3 -0.69 3.08 -8.92
CA ILE A 3 0.46 2.91 -9.80
C ILE A 3 1.37 1.88 -9.13
N ALA A 4 1.29 0.62 -9.53
CA ALA A 4 1.98 -0.45 -8.83
C ALA A 4 2.13 -1.71 -9.68
N THR A 5 2.76 -2.70 -9.10
CA THR A 5 2.91 -4.05 -9.65
C THR A 5 1.63 -4.86 -9.48
N SER A 6 1.37 -5.77 -10.43
CA SER A 6 0.28 -6.74 -10.37
C SER A 6 0.73 -8.01 -9.66
N ASP A 7 0.00 -8.42 -8.62
CA ASP A 7 0.14 -9.72 -7.93
C ASP A 7 -0.82 -10.75 -8.54
N SER A 8 -0.29 -11.78 -9.21
CA SER A 8 -1.11 -12.85 -9.80
C SER A 8 -1.91 -13.65 -8.76
N GLY A 9 -1.46 -13.70 -7.50
CA GLY A 9 -2.17 -14.32 -6.38
C GLY A 9 -3.35 -13.49 -5.88
N GLY A 10 -3.38 -12.20 -6.23
CA GLY A 10 -4.49 -11.30 -5.91
C GLY A 10 -4.51 -10.79 -4.48
N GLY A 11 -3.46 -11.04 -3.68
CA GLY A 11 -3.39 -10.67 -2.27
C GLY A 11 -2.78 -9.29 -2.02
N ALA A 12 -1.94 -8.80 -2.92
CA ALA A 12 -1.24 -7.52 -2.80
C ALA A 12 -1.28 -6.71 -4.11
N GLY A 13 -0.45 -5.68 -4.22
CA GLY A 13 -0.31 -4.86 -5.41
C GLY A 13 -1.62 -4.24 -5.87
N ILE A 14 -1.76 -4.02 -7.18
CA ILE A 14 -2.96 -3.38 -7.73
C ILE A 14 -4.25 -4.12 -7.38
N GLN A 15 -4.20 -5.44 -7.16
CA GLN A 15 -5.38 -6.24 -6.84
C GLN A 15 -5.90 -5.91 -5.43
N ALA A 16 -5.03 -5.80 -4.43
CA ALA A 16 -5.39 -5.34 -3.10
C ALA A 16 -5.88 -3.89 -3.12
N ASP A 17 -5.18 -3.02 -3.87
CA ASP A 17 -5.52 -1.61 -3.98
C ASP A 17 -6.91 -1.40 -4.58
N LEU A 18 -7.23 -2.08 -5.68
CA LEU A 18 -8.54 -1.98 -6.33
C LEU A 18 -9.67 -2.51 -5.45
N LYS A 19 -9.42 -3.58 -4.68
CA LYS A 19 -10.38 -4.09 -3.69
C LYS A 19 -10.64 -3.05 -2.58
N ALA A 20 -9.59 -2.44 -2.04
CA ALA A 20 -9.70 -1.40 -1.01
C ALA A 20 -10.43 -0.16 -1.54
N PHE A 21 -10.14 0.29 -2.77
CA PHE A 21 -10.85 1.39 -3.41
C PHE A 21 -12.35 1.08 -3.56
N ALA A 22 -12.68 -0.12 -4.04
CA ALA A 22 -14.08 -0.54 -4.19
C ALA A 22 -14.80 -0.61 -2.84
N ALA A 23 -14.18 -1.16 -1.81
CA ALA A 23 -14.73 -1.21 -0.44
C ALA A 23 -14.94 0.19 0.15
N ALA A 24 -14.08 1.16 -0.20
CA ALA A 24 -14.21 2.57 0.18
C ALA A 24 -15.22 3.35 -0.68
N GLY A 25 -15.89 2.72 -1.66
CA GLY A 25 -16.89 3.35 -2.55
C GLY A 25 -16.26 4.23 -3.63
N CYS A 26 -15.00 3.99 -4.01
CA CYS A 26 -14.28 4.69 -5.07
C CYS A 26 -14.20 3.84 -6.33
N HIS A 27 -14.28 4.48 -7.51
CA HIS A 27 -13.91 3.83 -8.77
C HIS A 27 -12.39 3.68 -8.83
N GLY A 28 -11.90 2.45 -8.72
CA GLY A 28 -10.46 2.16 -8.74
C GLY A 28 -9.92 2.04 -10.17
N MET A 29 -8.85 2.78 -10.46
CA MET A 29 -8.10 2.70 -11.71
C MET A 29 -6.68 2.25 -11.42
N SER A 30 -6.01 1.61 -12.38
CA SER A 30 -4.65 1.10 -12.20
C SER A 30 -3.74 1.41 -13.38
N VAL A 31 -2.48 1.72 -13.05
CA VAL A 31 -1.34 1.75 -13.96
C VAL A 31 -0.38 0.66 -13.50
N LEU A 32 -0.13 -0.30 -14.36
CA LEU A 32 0.78 -1.40 -14.08
C LEU A 32 2.20 -0.97 -14.43
N VAL A 33 3.14 -1.23 -13.52
CA VAL A 33 4.58 -1.00 -13.74
C VAL A 33 5.32 -2.32 -13.98
N SER A 34 4.87 -3.38 -13.34
CA SER A 34 5.38 -4.73 -13.55
C SER A 34 4.32 -5.79 -13.21
N LEU A 35 4.61 -7.04 -13.58
CA LEU A 35 3.78 -8.21 -13.31
C LEU A 35 4.60 -9.20 -12.50
N THR A 36 4.02 -9.84 -11.49
CA THR A 36 4.66 -10.94 -10.78
C THR A 36 3.96 -12.27 -11.07
N ALA A 37 4.74 -13.34 -11.14
CA ALA A 37 4.26 -14.68 -10.95
C ALA A 37 4.36 -14.99 -9.45
N GLN A 38 3.28 -14.74 -8.74
CA GLN A 38 3.23 -14.72 -7.27
C GLN A 38 2.04 -15.52 -6.77
N ASN A 39 2.21 -16.11 -5.60
CA ASN A 39 1.18 -16.80 -4.83
C ASN A 39 1.44 -16.59 -3.33
N THR A 40 0.71 -17.30 -2.45
CA THR A 40 0.86 -17.18 -0.99
C THR A 40 2.22 -17.63 -0.45
N VAL A 41 2.99 -18.40 -1.23
CA VAL A 41 4.30 -18.94 -0.81
C VAL A 41 5.45 -18.03 -1.22
N GLY A 42 5.32 -17.29 -2.34
CA GLY A 42 6.38 -16.41 -2.81
C GLY A 42 6.24 -15.90 -4.24
N VAL A 43 7.25 -15.17 -4.68
CA VAL A 43 7.39 -14.62 -6.02
C VAL A 43 8.40 -15.45 -6.80
N THR A 44 8.00 -16.00 -7.94
CA THR A 44 8.85 -16.86 -8.78
C THR A 44 9.38 -16.17 -10.03
N ALA A 45 8.72 -15.11 -10.49
CA ALA A 45 9.18 -14.28 -11.61
C ALA A 45 8.58 -12.87 -11.52
N ILE A 46 9.32 -11.90 -12.08
CA ILE A 46 8.90 -10.52 -12.24
C ILE A 46 9.12 -10.13 -13.70
N HIS A 47 8.16 -9.44 -14.30
CA HIS A 47 8.26 -8.86 -15.63
C HIS A 47 7.99 -7.37 -15.56
N GLU A 48 9.03 -6.57 -15.78
CA GLU A 48 8.97 -5.12 -15.83
C GLU A 48 8.30 -4.67 -17.13
N LEU A 49 7.42 -3.68 -17.06
CA LEU A 49 6.83 -3.07 -18.23
C LEU A 49 7.71 -1.93 -18.78
N PRO A 50 7.70 -1.71 -20.11
CA PRO A 50 8.43 -0.58 -20.69
C PRO A 50 7.92 0.77 -20.17
N PRO A 51 8.82 1.74 -19.83
CA PRO A 51 8.42 3.07 -19.35
C PRO A 51 7.43 3.79 -20.25
N GLU A 52 7.61 3.68 -21.57
CA GLU A 52 6.71 4.25 -22.55
C GLU A 52 5.28 3.68 -22.46
N PHE A 53 5.13 2.42 -22.03
CA PHE A 53 3.81 1.84 -21.81
C PHE A 53 3.21 2.24 -20.47
N VAL A 54 4.04 2.47 -19.45
CA VAL A 54 3.59 3.04 -18.16
C VAL A 54 3.07 4.46 -18.40
N THR A 55 3.81 5.30 -19.14
CA THR A 55 3.36 6.64 -19.52
C THR A 55 2.05 6.60 -20.30
N ALA A 56 1.93 5.71 -21.29
CA ALA A 56 0.69 5.58 -22.08
C ALA A 56 -0.54 5.21 -21.23
N GLN A 57 -0.37 4.37 -20.18
CA GLN A 57 -1.44 4.05 -19.23
C GLN A 57 -1.81 5.28 -18.37
N LEU A 58 -0.81 6.05 -17.90
CA LEU A 58 -1.03 7.28 -17.15
C LEU A 58 -1.80 8.29 -17.97
N GLU A 59 -1.35 8.57 -19.21
CA GLU A 59 -2.02 9.47 -20.15
C GLU A 59 -3.47 9.06 -20.42
N ALA A 60 -3.70 7.79 -20.71
CA ALA A 60 -5.03 7.27 -21.00
C ALA A 60 -6.03 7.50 -19.85
N VAL A 61 -5.59 7.39 -18.59
CA VAL A 61 -6.44 7.62 -17.42
C VAL A 61 -6.62 9.11 -17.14
N PHE A 62 -5.53 9.87 -17.15
CA PHE A 62 -5.57 11.28 -16.79
C PHE A 62 -6.29 12.14 -17.85
N ASP A 63 -6.18 11.78 -19.14
CA ASP A 63 -6.74 12.59 -20.24
C ASP A 63 -8.26 12.42 -20.40
N ASP A 64 -8.82 11.27 -20.00
CA ASP A 64 -10.24 10.96 -20.19
C ASP A 64 -11.02 10.87 -18.88
N ILE A 65 -10.51 10.10 -17.90
CA ILE A 65 -11.27 9.78 -16.68
C ILE A 65 -11.02 10.83 -15.60
N GLY A 66 -9.76 11.26 -15.45
CA GLY A 66 -9.30 12.09 -14.33
C GLY A 66 -8.94 11.29 -13.08
N VAL A 67 -8.20 11.91 -12.16
CA VAL A 67 -7.69 11.28 -10.94
C VAL A 67 -7.83 12.23 -9.76
N ASP A 68 -8.64 11.86 -8.76
CA ASP A 68 -8.83 12.66 -7.54
C ASP A 68 -7.69 12.48 -6.53
N ALA A 69 -7.11 11.27 -6.45
CA ALA A 69 -5.90 10.95 -5.70
C ALA A 69 -5.21 9.72 -6.29
N ALA A 70 -3.91 9.61 -6.09
CA ALA A 70 -3.12 8.46 -6.50
C ALA A 70 -2.32 7.86 -5.34
N LYS A 71 -2.04 6.55 -5.43
CA LYS A 71 -1.00 5.90 -4.60
C LYS A 71 0.03 5.23 -5.49
N THR A 72 1.28 5.21 -5.06
CA THR A 72 2.28 4.29 -5.58
C THR A 72 2.46 3.13 -4.61
N GLY A 73 2.63 1.91 -5.15
CA GLY A 73 3.11 0.75 -4.39
C GLY A 73 4.49 0.34 -4.88
N MET A 74 4.73 -0.96 -5.05
CA MET A 74 5.98 -1.46 -5.60
C MET A 74 6.19 -0.97 -7.04
N LEU A 75 7.27 -0.22 -7.29
CA LEU A 75 7.65 0.34 -8.58
C LEU A 75 8.82 -0.37 -9.28
N PHE A 76 9.47 -1.29 -8.60
CA PHE A 76 10.52 -2.20 -9.08
C PHE A 76 11.88 -1.54 -9.34
N SER A 77 12.02 -0.60 -10.27
CA SER A 77 13.30 -0.04 -10.72
C SER A 77 13.34 1.48 -10.64
N ALA A 78 14.55 2.05 -10.52
CA ALA A 78 14.77 3.50 -10.55
C ALA A 78 14.17 4.15 -11.81
N ARG A 79 14.32 3.51 -12.97
CA ARG A 79 13.78 4.00 -14.24
C ARG A 79 12.27 4.15 -14.24
N LEU A 80 11.53 3.21 -13.63
CA LEU A 80 10.07 3.31 -13.53
C LEU A 80 9.65 4.35 -12.49
N ILE A 81 10.40 4.49 -11.41
CA ILE A 81 10.19 5.56 -10.42
C ILE A 81 10.34 6.93 -11.07
N GLU A 82 11.43 7.15 -11.83
CA GLU A 82 11.63 8.39 -12.60
C GLU A 82 10.48 8.66 -13.57
N THR A 83 10.06 7.64 -14.34
CA THR A 83 8.94 7.78 -15.29
C THR A 83 7.65 8.23 -14.61
N VAL A 84 7.33 7.63 -13.45
CA VAL A 84 6.12 7.98 -12.69
C VAL A 84 6.25 9.37 -12.07
N ALA A 85 7.43 9.70 -11.51
CA ALA A 85 7.68 10.99 -10.90
C ALA A 85 7.62 12.14 -11.94
N ASP A 86 8.28 11.99 -13.10
CA ASP A 86 8.24 12.96 -14.19
C ASP A 86 6.78 13.27 -14.59
N PHE A 87 5.95 12.24 -14.72
CA PHE A 87 4.55 12.42 -15.09
C PHE A 87 3.75 13.14 -13.98
N LEU A 88 3.94 12.77 -12.72
CA LEU A 88 3.21 13.35 -11.59
C LEU A 88 3.68 14.77 -11.23
N GLU A 89 4.94 15.13 -11.54
CA GLU A 89 5.43 16.52 -11.45
C GLU A 89 4.66 17.45 -12.41
N GLU A 90 4.37 16.98 -13.62
CA GLU A 90 3.63 17.74 -14.63
C GLU A 90 2.11 17.75 -14.35
N ARG A 91 1.61 16.70 -13.72
CA ARG A 91 0.16 16.50 -13.44
C ARG A 91 -0.05 16.12 -11.95
N PRO A 92 0.13 17.09 -11.04
CA PRO A 92 0.06 16.83 -9.61
C PRO A 92 -1.35 16.44 -9.14
N VAL A 93 -1.38 15.41 -8.30
CA VAL A 93 -2.59 14.96 -7.58
C VAL A 93 -2.20 14.61 -6.15
N PRO A 94 -3.13 14.57 -5.18
CA PRO A 94 -2.85 14.03 -3.86
C PRO A 94 -2.20 12.64 -3.97
N LEU A 95 -0.95 12.50 -3.51
CA LEU A 95 -0.15 11.28 -3.67
C LEU A 95 0.15 10.62 -2.34
N VAL A 96 -0.18 9.33 -2.23
CA VAL A 96 0.26 8.43 -1.16
C VAL A 96 1.40 7.57 -1.70
N VAL A 97 2.56 7.60 -1.07
CA VAL A 97 3.70 6.74 -1.43
C VAL A 97 3.82 5.61 -0.42
N ASP A 98 3.53 4.38 -0.84
CA ASP A 98 3.79 3.15 -0.10
C ASP A 98 5.15 2.61 -0.54
N PRO A 99 6.21 2.75 0.27
CA PRO A 99 7.60 2.50 -0.16
C PRO A 99 7.94 1.02 -0.08
N VAL A 100 7.18 0.16 -0.77
CA VAL A 100 7.32 -1.29 -0.74
C VAL A 100 8.71 -1.72 -1.24
N MET A 101 9.52 -2.29 -0.34
CA MET A 101 10.88 -2.75 -0.65
C MET A 101 10.98 -4.28 -0.70
N VAL A 102 10.18 -4.96 0.13
CA VAL A 102 10.25 -6.42 0.33
C VAL A 102 8.83 -7.00 0.34
N ALA A 103 8.65 -8.14 -0.33
CA ALA A 103 7.38 -8.88 -0.26
C ALA A 103 7.18 -9.49 1.14
N SER A 104 5.92 -9.79 1.54
CA SER A 104 5.62 -10.53 2.77
C SER A 104 6.35 -11.87 2.84
N SER A 105 6.67 -12.50 1.70
CA SER A 105 7.48 -13.71 1.60
C SER A 105 8.99 -13.51 1.82
N GLY A 106 9.47 -12.27 2.02
CA GLY A 106 10.87 -11.91 2.18
C GLY A 106 11.64 -11.72 0.86
N ALA A 107 10.98 -11.81 -0.30
CA ALA A 107 11.64 -11.54 -1.58
C ALA A 107 11.91 -10.03 -1.72
N GLN A 108 13.14 -9.65 -2.09
CA GLN A 108 13.49 -8.28 -2.42
C GLN A 108 12.73 -7.88 -3.69
N LEU A 109 12.01 -6.78 -3.63
CA LEU A 109 11.16 -6.30 -4.71
C LEU A 109 11.66 -5.01 -5.35
N LEU A 110 12.43 -4.22 -4.62
CA LEU A 110 13.01 -2.97 -5.09
C LEU A 110 14.51 -3.16 -5.26
N GLU A 111 15.06 -2.68 -6.38
CA GLU A 111 16.51 -2.67 -6.62
C GLU A 111 17.21 -1.69 -5.65
N ASP A 112 18.46 -1.95 -5.30
CA ASP A 112 19.16 -1.17 -4.25
C ASP A 112 19.28 0.33 -4.59
N ASP A 113 19.49 0.68 -5.85
CA ASP A 113 19.57 2.06 -6.36
C ASP A 113 18.18 2.73 -6.48
N ALA A 114 17.12 1.96 -6.51
CA ALA A 114 15.76 2.48 -6.61
C ALA A 114 15.26 3.11 -5.31
N VAL A 115 15.81 2.74 -4.16
CA VAL A 115 15.44 3.37 -2.87
C VAL A 115 15.84 4.85 -2.85
N GLU A 116 17.06 5.18 -3.30
CA GLU A 116 17.53 6.57 -3.39
C GLU A 116 16.64 7.37 -4.36
N THR A 117 16.38 6.80 -5.54
CA THR A 117 15.50 7.43 -6.54
C THR A 117 14.08 7.65 -6.00
N LEU A 118 13.52 6.66 -5.25
CA LEU A 118 12.22 6.79 -4.62
C LEU A 118 12.16 7.99 -3.66
N VAL A 119 13.18 8.13 -2.82
CA VAL A 119 13.30 9.23 -1.86
C VAL A 119 13.45 10.57 -2.59
N GLU A 120 14.37 10.66 -3.55
CA GLU A 120 14.66 11.91 -4.23
C GLU A 120 13.53 12.41 -5.13
N ARG A 121 12.80 11.48 -5.78
CA ARG A 121 11.84 11.84 -6.82
C ARG A 121 10.37 11.81 -6.37
N LEU A 122 9.98 10.88 -5.50
CA LEU A 122 8.57 10.73 -5.12
C LEU A 122 8.23 11.33 -3.75
N PHE A 123 9.15 11.35 -2.77
CA PHE A 123 8.84 11.92 -1.46
C PHE A 123 8.46 13.41 -1.53
N PRO A 124 9.13 14.26 -2.33
CA PRO A 124 8.72 15.66 -2.47
C PRO A 124 7.32 15.86 -3.09
N LEU A 125 6.80 14.85 -3.79
CA LEU A 125 5.47 14.86 -4.40
C LEU A 125 4.40 14.29 -3.45
N ALA A 126 4.82 13.56 -2.41
CA ALA A 126 3.92 12.83 -1.53
C ALA A 126 3.24 13.74 -0.50
N ILE A 127 1.92 13.66 -0.40
CA ILE A 127 1.19 14.17 0.78
C ILE A 127 1.56 13.32 2.00
N VAL A 128 1.72 12.01 1.82
CA VAL A 128 2.06 11.09 2.89
C VAL A 128 2.80 9.87 2.37
N VAL A 129 3.79 9.42 3.15
CA VAL A 129 4.54 8.18 2.94
C VAL A 129 4.15 7.17 4.03
N THR A 130 3.95 5.90 3.69
CA THR A 130 3.39 4.88 4.60
C THR A 130 4.33 3.68 4.83
N PRO A 131 5.58 3.87 5.27
CA PRO A 131 6.50 2.76 5.51
C PRO A 131 6.05 1.90 6.69
N ASN A 132 6.24 0.58 6.57
CA ASN A 132 6.26 -0.29 7.75
C ASN A 132 7.54 -0.07 8.57
N LEU A 133 7.64 -0.69 9.75
CA LEU A 133 8.78 -0.47 10.65
C LEU A 133 10.13 -0.81 10.00
N ALA A 134 10.22 -1.90 9.25
CA ALA A 134 11.46 -2.33 8.59
C ALA A 134 11.87 -1.37 7.46
N GLU A 135 10.92 -0.93 6.66
CA GLU A 135 11.11 0.09 5.62
C GLU A 135 11.49 1.43 6.23
N ALA A 136 10.86 1.83 7.34
CA ALA A 136 11.19 3.06 8.03
C ALA A 136 12.63 3.05 8.58
N GLU A 137 13.11 1.92 9.11
CA GLU A 137 14.50 1.75 9.56
C GLU A 137 15.48 1.90 8.39
N VAL A 138 15.18 1.31 7.23
CA VAL A 138 16.01 1.44 6.01
C VAL A 138 16.04 2.89 5.54
N LEU A 139 14.89 3.54 5.39
CA LEU A 139 14.78 4.93 4.96
C LEU A 139 15.48 5.92 5.90
N ALA A 140 15.37 5.69 7.21
CA ALA A 140 16.04 6.52 8.22
C ALA A 140 17.55 6.22 8.36
N GLY A 141 18.08 5.21 7.67
CA GLY A 141 19.48 4.81 7.76
C GLY A 141 19.91 4.29 9.14
N VAL A 142 18.97 3.69 9.90
CA VAL A 142 19.22 3.16 11.23
C VAL A 142 19.25 1.64 11.24
N LYS A 143 19.96 1.06 12.21
CA LYS A 143 20.02 -0.39 12.40
C LYS A 143 19.09 -0.76 13.56
N GLN A 144 18.22 -1.72 13.28
CA GLN A 144 17.23 -2.39 14.15
C GLN A 144 17.04 -1.84 15.59
N GLN A 145 15.81 -1.39 15.89
CA GLN A 145 15.24 -1.15 17.23
C GLN A 145 15.98 -0.16 18.16
N THR A 146 16.74 0.76 17.61
CA THR A 146 17.46 1.77 18.42
C THR A 146 16.72 3.10 18.52
N VAL A 147 15.65 3.29 17.76
CA VAL A 147 14.86 4.52 17.67
C VAL A 147 13.36 4.23 17.71
N THR A 148 12.61 5.19 18.20
CA THR A 148 11.14 5.13 18.27
C THR A 148 10.50 5.37 16.90
N LYS A 149 9.23 4.98 16.72
CA LYS A 149 8.46 5.32 15.50
C LYS A 149 8.36 6.82 15.28
N SER A 150 8.25 7.59 16.36
CA SER A 150 8.27 9.06 16.31
C SER A 150 9.56 9.59 15.68
N GLU A 151 10.72 9.14 16.16
CA GLU A 151 12.01 9.54 15.60
C GLU A 151 12.22 9.05 14.15
N LEU A 152 11.70 7.88 13.80
CA LEU A 152 11.71 7.38 12.42
C LEU A 152 10.87 8.29 11.51
N ALA A 153 9.65 8.65 11.94
CA ALA A 153 8.76 9.50 11.19
C ALA A 153 9.37 10.89 10.95
N GLU A 154 10.00 11.51 11.98
CA GLU A 154 10.70 12.78 11.83
C GLU A 154 11.85 12.71 10.82
N ARG A 155 12.67 11.65 10.89
CA ARG A 155 13.80 11.46 9.96
C ARG A 155 13.34 11.26 8.52
N ILE A 156 12.26 10.49 8.31
CA ILE A 156 11.70 10.26 6.98
C ILE A 156 11.03 11.53 6.44
N HIS A 157 10.33 12.27 7.29
CA HIS A 157 9.78 13.58 6.92
C HIS A 157 10.88 14.54 6.44
N ALA A 158 12.04 14.53 7.10
CA ALA A 158 13.18 15.35 6.69
C ALA A 158 13.77 14.97 5.30
N LEU A 159 13.39 13.81 4.74
CA LEU A 159 13.72 13.41 3.38
C LEU A 159 12.80 14.03 2.30
N GLY A 160 11.76 14.79 2.70
CA GLY A 160 10.97 15.61 1.78
C GLY A 160 9.47 15.31 1.73
N ALA A 161 8.98 14.25 2.36
CA ALA A 161 7.55 13.96 2.41
C ALA A 161 6.80 14.97 3.28
N ALA A 162 5.57 15.38 2.90
CA ALA A 162 4.78 16.32 3.70
C ALA A 162 4.27 15.71 5.02
N ALA A 163 3.98 14.40 5.03
CA ALA A 163 3.67 13.64 6.23
C ALA A 163 4.19 12.19 6.12
N VAL A 164 4.29 11.50 7.26
CA VAL A 164 4.75 10.11 7.35
C VAL A 164 3.85 9.34 8.30
N ILE A 165 3.44 8.14 7.91
CA ILE A 165 2.77 7.17 8.78
C ILE A 165 3.67 5.94 8.89
N VAL A 166 4.35 5.77 10.03
CA VAL A 166 5.05 4.51 10.32
C VAL A 166 4.03 3.49 10.82
N THR A 167 3.73 2.47 10.00
CA THR A 167 2.67 1.53 10.31
C THR A 167 3.02 0.53 11.40
N GLY A 168 2.01 0.08 12.16
CA GLY A 168 2.16 -0.68 13.40
C GLY A 168 2.10 -2.20 13.29
N GLY A 169 2.01 -2.76 12.09
CA GLY A 169 1.83 -4.20 11.89
C GLY A 169 2.90 -5.09 12.55
N HIS A 170 4.10 -4.53 12.76
CA HIS A 170 5.20 -5.16 13.50
C HIS A 170 5.65 -4.26 14.65
N GLY A 171 5.90 -4.82 15.84
CA GLY A 171 6.30 -4.06 17.03
C GLY A 171 5.10 -3.60 17.85
N GLU A 172 5.06 -2.34 18.29
CA GLU A 172 3.92 -1.77 19.02
C GLU A 172 2.70 -1.65 18.10
N PRO A 173 1.48 -2.03 18.55
CA PRO A 173 0.27 -2.01 17.73
C PRO A 173 -0.30 -0.59 17.60
N VAL A 174 0.47 0.30 17.00
CA VAL A 174 0.17 1.71 16.82
C VAL A 174 0.71 2.14 15.46
N ASP A 175 -0.12 2.76 14.62
CA ASP A 175 0.37 3.55 13.49
C ASP A 175 0.77 4.93 14.03
N HIS A 176 1.92 5.42 13.63
CA HIS A 176 2.45 6.69 14.08
C HIS A 176 2.47 7.71 12.94
N LEU A 177 1.55 8.66 12.95
CA LEU A 177 1.47 9.77 12.00
C LEU A 177 2.29 10.96 12.52
N PHE A 178 3.11 11.54 11.64
CA PHE A 178 3.76 12.83 11.81
C PHE A 178 3.51 13.70 10.57
N ASP A 179 2.95 14.88 10.74
CA ASP A 179 2.58 15.82 9.68
C ASP A 179 3.52 17.02 9.53
N GLY A 180 4.70 16.93 10.13
CA GLY A 180 5.67 18.02 10.19
C GLY A 180 5.49 18.96 11.39
N GLY A 181 4.43 18.82 12.17
CA GLY A 181 4.12 19.63 13.36
C GLY A 181 3.69 18.79 14.55
N GLU A 182 2.76 17.88 14.34
CA GLU A 182 2.16 17.07 15.39
C GLU A 182 2.40 15.57 15.17
N HIS A 183 2.58 14.87 16.29
CA HIS A 183 2.63 13.41 16.34
C HIS A 183 1.28 12.88 16.78
N VAL A 184 0.73 11.94 16.03
CA VAL A 184 -0.54 11.28 16.34
C VAL A 184 -0.33 9.77 16.39
N GLU A 185 -0.66 9.16 17.51
CA GLU A 185 -0.71 7.71 17.67
C GLU A 185 -2.12 7.21 17.34
N ILE A 186 -2.20 6.30 16.37
CA ILE A 186 -3.44 5.65 15.94
C ILE A 186 -3.39 4.20 16.40
N PRO A 187 -4.10 3.82 17.46
CA PRO A 187 -4.11 2.45 17.95
C PRO A 187 -4.68 1.49 16.90
N ILE A 188 -4.00 0.34 16.74
CA ILE A 188 -4.47 -0.74 15.89
C ILE A 188 -4.65 -2.01 16.74
N GLU A 189 -5.55 -2.89 16.32
CA GLU A 189 -5.68 -4.20 16.95
C GLU A 189 -4.59 -5.14 16.40
N ARG A 190 -3.81 -5.75 17.32
CA ARG A 190 -2.84 -6.76 16.94
C ARG A 190 -3.49 -8.12 16.92
N LEU A 191 -3.53 -8.73 15.75
CA LEU A 191 -4.09 -10.04 15.52
C LEU A 191 -2.96 -11.02 15.17
N ASP A 192 -2.93 -12.16 15.82
CA ASP A 192 -2.01 -13.26 15.52
C ASP A 192 -2.71 -14.22 14.55
N VAL A 193 -2.75 -13.82 13.28
CA VAL A 193 -3.42 -14.55 12.21
C VAL A 193 -2.43 -14.87 11.08
N GLY A 194 -2.65 -15.99 10.38
CA GLY A 194 -1.82 -16.44 9.26
C GLY A 194 -2.24 -15.84 7.91
N ALA A 195 -2.82 -14.65 7.89
CA ALA A 195 -3.31 -13.99 6.67
C ALA A 195 -3.09 -12.47 6.77
N THR A 196 -1.85 -12.05 6.53
CA THR A 196 -1.43 -10.65 6.59
C THR A 196 -1.00 -10.10 5.24
N HIS A 197 -0.97 -10.95 4.20
CA HIS A 197 -0.53 -10.57 2.87
C HIS A 197 -1.42 -9.47 2.27
N GLY A 198 -0.82 -8.34 1.93
CA GLY A 198 -1.51 -7.18 1.37
C GLY A 198 -2.09 -6.20 2.40
N ALA A 199 -1.85 -6.38 3.71
CA ALA A 199 -2.30 -5.44 4.74
C ALA A 199 -1.79 -4.01 4.51
N GLY A 200 -0.48 -3.83 4.19
CA GLY A 200 0.12 -2.53 3.86
C GLY A 200 -0.51 -1.91 2.61
N CYS A 201 -0.68 -2.69 1.53
CA CYS A 201 -1.34 -2.22 0.31
C CYS A 201 -2.80 -1.80 0.61
N THR A 202 -3.54 -2.57 1.40
CA THR A 202 -4.91 -2.24 1.81
C THR A 202 -4.95 -0.95 2.63
N HIS A 203 -4.02 -0.77 3.57
CA HIS A 203 -3.89 0.45 4.36
C HIS A 203 -3.63 1.67 3.46
N SER A 204 -2.57 1.66 2.64
CA SER A 204 -2.20 2.78 1.78
C SER A 204 -3.26 3.10 0.72
N ALA A 205 -3.95 2.09 0.18
CA ALA A 205 -5.05 2.29 -0.76
C ALA A 205 -6.30 2.88 -0.08
N THR A 206 -6.66 2.41 1.13
CA THR A 206 -7.78 2.99 1.90
C THR A 206 -7.50 4.44 2.27
N LEU A 207 -6.26 4.76 2.66
CA LEU A 207 -5.80 6.13 2.90
C LEU A 207 -5.98 7.00 1.65
N CYS A 208 -5.51 6.52 0.50
CA CYS A 208 -5.66 7.20 -0.79
C CYS A 208 -7.14 7.43 -1.15
N ALA A 209 -8.01 6.45 -0.93
CA ALA A 209 -9.44 6.59 -1.13
C ALA A 209 -10.07 7.65 -0.21
N GLY A 210 -9.60 7.76 1.03
CA GLY A 210 -10.01 8.83 1.95
C GLY A 210 -9.64 10.21 1.44
N LEU A 211 -8.40 10.38 0.98
CA LEU A 211 -7.91 11.64 0.38
C LEU A 211 -8.66 12.01 -0.90
N ALA A 212 -8.98 11.01 -1.76
CA ALA A 212 -9.79 11.22 -2.97
C ALA A 212 -11.23 11.69 -2.66
N ARG A 213 -11.68 11.52 -1.43
CA ARG A 213 -12.98 11.97 -0.91
C ARG A 213 -12.88 13.21 -0.02
N ASP A 214 -11.77 13.94 -0.11
CA ASP A 214 -11.49 15.16 0.65
C ASP A 214 -11.49 14.98 2.18
N LEU A 215 -11.26 13.76 2.70
CA LEU A 215 -11.09 13.57 4.13
C LEU A 215 -9.79 14.23 4.61
N PRO A 216 -9.79 14.86 5.80
CA PRO A 216 -8.55 15.30 6.44
C PRO A 216 -7.57 14.13 6.61
N LEU A 217 -6.27 14.36 6.47
CA LEU A 217 -5.23 13.31 6.51
C LEU A 217 -5.36 12.42 7.74
N ARG A 218 -5.58 13.02 8.93
CA ARG A 218 -5.74 12.27 10.17
C ARG A 218 -6.94 11.32 10.13
N GLU A 219 -8.09 11.80 9.67
CA GLU A 219 -9.31 10.99 9.57
C GLU A 219 -9.13 9.86 8.54
N ALA A 220 -8.50 10.16 7.39
CA ALA A 220 -8.16 9.17 6.39
C ALA A 220 -7.20 8.09 6.94
N ALA A 221 -6.20 8.48 7.76
CA ALA A 221 -5.27 7.57 8.40
C ALA A 221 -5.95 6.68 9.46
N GLU A 222 -6.79 7.25 10.33
CA GLU A 222 -7.58 6.49 11.32
C GLU A 222 -8.50 5.46 10.62
N ASN A 223 -9.13 5.85 9.51
CA ASN A 223 -9.96 4.94 8.72
C ASN A 223 -9.13 3.84 8.03
N ALA A 224 -7.95 4.17 7.50
CA ALA A 224 -7.05 3.21 6.87
C ALA A 224 -6.54 2.15 7.86
N ALA A 225 -6.13 2.58 9.05
CA ALA A 225 -5.71 1.69 10.13
C ALA A 225 -6.82 0.72 10.54
N ARG A 226 -8.05 1.22 10.72
CA ARG A 226 -9.21 0.42 11.06
C ARG A 226 -9.54 -0.60 9.97
N VAL A 227 -9.65 -0.17 8.70
CA VAL A 227 -9.99 -1.06 7.58
C VAL A 227 -8.93 -2.13 7.36
N ALA A 228 -7.64 -1.78 7.48
CA ALA A 228 -6.56 -2.76 7.37
C ALA A 228 -6.60 -3.78 8.52
N SER A 229 -6.85 -3.34 9.76
CA SER A 229 -7.00 -4.24 10.91
C SER A 229 -8.21 -5.18 10.75
N ASP A 230 -9.35 -4.65 10.33
CA ASP A 230 -10.56 -5.45 10.05
C ASP A 230 -10.28 -6.48 8.94
N ALA A 231 -9.60 -6.08 7.86
CA ALA A 231 -9.26 -6.97 6.76
C ALA A 231 -8.28 -8.09 7.15
N VAL A 232 -7.36 -7.81 8.09
CA VAL A 232 -6.47 -8.82 8.70
C VAL A 232 -7.28 -9.77 9.58
N ALA A 233 -8.24 -9.26 10.37
CA ALA A 233 -9.10 -10.09 11.22
C ALA A 233 -9.90 -11.14 10.43
N HIS A 234 -10.31 -10.78 9.23
CA HIS A 234 -11.09 -11.64 8.30
C HIS A 234 -10.23 -12.27 7.20
N GLY A 235 -8.90 -12.27 7.37
CA GLY A 235 -7.97 -12.77 6.37
C GLY A 235 -8.21 -14.23 5.99
N LEU A 236 -8.00 -14.56 4.72
CA LEU A 236 -8.28 -15.87 4.12
C LEU A 236 -7.17 -16.88 4.44
N THR A 237 -7.17 -17.43 5.65
CA THR A 237 -6.13 -18.33 6.17
C THR A 237 -6.06 -19.67 5.44
N ASP A 238 -7.17 -20.12 4.86
CA ASP A 238 -7.27 -21.40 4.12
C ASP A 238 -6.94 -21.25 2.63
N LEU A 239 -6.56 -20.04 2.18
CA LEU A 239 -6.23 -19.79 0.79
C LEU A 239 -4.72 -20.00 0.54
N GLY A 240 -4.37 -21.10 -0.10
CA GLY A 240 -2.98 -21.46 -0.35
C GLY A 240 -2.32 -22.17 0.83
N THR A 241 -0.98 -22.18 0.87
CA THR A 241 -0.19 -22.85 1.93
C THR A 241 0.81 -21.92 2.62
N GLY A 242 0.86 -20.67 2.20
CA GLY A 242 1.69 -19.61 2.78
C GLY A 242 0.86 -18.58 3.52
N ASP A 243 1.36 -17.33 3.61
CA ASP A 243 0.64 -16.21 4.21
C ASP A 243 -0.58 -15.86 3.34
N GLY A 244 -1.78 -16.07 3.89
CA GLY A 244 -3.04 -15.80 3.22
C GLY A 244 -3.28 -14.31 3.01
N PRO A 245 -4.09 -13.90 2.01
CA PRO A 245 -4.41 -12.50 1.80
C PRO A 245 -5.41 -11.98 2.83
N VAL A 246 -5.31 -10.69 3.13
CA VAL A 246 -6.33 -9.96 3.89
C VAL A 246 -7.65 -9.89 3.12
N ASP A 247 -8.78 -9.80 3.83
CA ASP A 247 -10.11 -9.78 3.21
C ASP A 247 -10.91 -8.53 3.60
N VAL A 248 -10.98 -7.58 2.67
CA VAL A 248 -11.75 -6.32 2.85
C VAL A 248 -13.25 -6.48 2.59
N PHE A 249 -13.69 -7.65 2.11
CA PHE A 249 -15.09 -7.91 1.72
C PHE A 249 -15.80 -8.92 2.60
N ASN A 250 -15.10 -9.51 3.60
CA ASN A 250 -15.63 -10.58 4.44
C ASN A 250 -16.19 -11.76 3.64
N LEU A 251 -15.39 -12.25 2.68
CA LEU A 251 -15.82 -13.29 1.71
C LEU A 251 -16.16 -14.63 2.38
N GLU A 252 -15.58 -14.93 3.54
CA GLU A 252 -15.90 -16.16 4.30
C GLU A 252 -17.30 -16.09 4.89
N GLU A 253 -17.70 -14.98 5.51
CA GLU A 253 -19.04 -14.80 6.04
C GLU A 253 -20.10 -14.90 4.95
N ALA A 254 -19.82 -14.35 3.76
CA ALA A 254 -20.71 -14.46 2.61
C ALA A 254 -20.90 -15.92 2.17
N ARG A 255 -19.85 -16.75 2.22
CA ARG A 255 -19.90 -18.18 1.89
C ARG A 255 -20.68 -19.01 2.91
N GLU A 256 -20.54 -18.70 4.20
CA GLU A 256 -21.30 -19.38 5.27
C GLU A 256 -22.79 -19.07 5.15
N HIS A 257 -23.14 -17.82 4.94
CA HIS A 257 -24.52 -17.39 4.75
C HIS A 257 -25.20 -18.08 3.56
N ASP A 258 -24.51 -18.24 2.44
CA ASP A 258 -25.00 -18.96 1.26
C ASP A 258 -25.17 -20.46 1.51
N ARG A 259 -24.31 -21.09 2.32
CA ARG A 259 -24.43 -22.50 2.70
C ARG A 259 -25.64 -22.75 3.60
N ASP A 260 -25.90 -21.91 4.56
CA ASP A 260 -27.05 -22.03 5.47
C ASP A 260 -28.36 -21.85 4.71
N HIS A 261 -28.44 -20.89 3.79
CA HIS A 261 -29.62 -20.72 2.91
C HIS A 261 -29.82 -21.88 1.92
N ALA A 262 -28.76 -22.58 1.52
CA ALA A 262 -28.88 -23.76 0.63
C ALA A 262 -29.37 -25.01 1.39
N LEU A 263 -29.09 -25.09 2.72
CA LEU A 263 -29.60 -26.18 3.56
C LEU A 263 -31.06 -25.99 3.94
N ASP A 264 -31.53 -24.76 4.12
CA ASP A 264 -32.94 -24.46 4.42
C ASP A 264 -33.89 -24.66 3.21
N ARG A 265 -33.36 -24.83 2.01
CA ARG A 265 -34.15 -25.09 0.77
C ARG A 265 -34.24 -26.57 0.40
N ARG A 266 -33.75 -27.48 1.23
CA ARG A 266 -33.86 -28.94 1.04
C ARG A 266 -34.80 -29.55 2.06
#